data_51c1b0d87ec8ede7ebb9d3e8d5194eee
#
_entry.id   51c1b0d87ec8ede7ebb9d3e8d5194eee
#
_cell.length_a   1.000
_cell.length_b   1.000
_cell.length_c   1.000
_cell.angle_alpha   90.00
_cell.angle_beta   90.00
_cell.angle_gamma   90.00
#
_symmetry.space_group_name_H-M   'P 1'
#
loop_
_entity.id
_entity.type
_entity.pdbx_description
1 polymer ?
#
loop_
_entity_poly.entity_id
_entity_poly.type
_entity_poly.pdbx_seq_one_letter_code
_entity_poly.pdbx_strand_id
1 'polypeptide(L)'
;MIQLKKEIEGSFIMKKWNLDALYTSFDSKEFQDSLVTIEKLIKESTEKALKEFNDPSEPVRKIKEYIKRSEKLRAIFRVSFGFCSLTLSTDAMNEEARKYQNKMQVLSSKLTLPYTRFVKWVPTIENLDEIVASDPELAEFKFYLSEIVDGAKYLLSDKEEILISKMKQTSSSAWSQLQSQLTSTLKVDYDGKEITLSEVRNLSSDKSQEVRKKAYEAEMAAYPKVEQAIAFALNGVKGEVNLSSSVL
;
A
#
# COMPACT_ATOMS: atom_id res chain seq x y z
N MET A 1 15.97 -5.39 49.13
CA MET A 1 16.64 -5.57 47.82
C MET A 1 16.20 -6.81 47.02
N ILE A 2 15.77 -7.91 47.65
CA ILE A 2 15.30 -9.14 46.98
C ILE A 2 13.83 -9.02 46.48
N GLN A 3 13.01 -8.21 47.13
CA GLN A 3 11.60 -8.01 46.78
C GLN A 3 11.44 -7.12 45.53
N LEU A 4 12.31 -6.14 45.34
CA LEU A 4 12.31 -5.28 44.13
C LEU A 4 12.79 -6.00 42.85
N LYS A 5 13.64 -7.03 42.99
CA LYS A 5 14.03 -7.85 41.83
C LYS A 5 12.93 -8.75 41.28
N LYS A 6 11.99 -9.20 42.15
CA LYS A 6 10.85 -10.03 41.70
C LYS A 6 9.75 -9.25 41.02
N GLU A 7 9.62 -7.95 41.25
CA GLU A 7 8.63 -7.10 40.56
C GLU A 7 9.12 -6.66 39.16
N ILE A 8 10.44 -6.66 38.92
CA ILE A 8 10.99 -6.32 37.60
C ILE A 8 10.98 -7.52 36.62
N GLU A 9 11.00 -8.77 37.13
CA GLU A 9 10.86 -9.98 36.29
C GLU A 9 9.42 -10.31 35.87
N GLY A 10 8.43 -9.56 36.39
CA GLY A 10 7.01 -9.92 36.32
C GLY A 10 6.16 -9.24 35.27
N SER A 11 6.64 -8.35 34.40
CA SER A 11 5.71 -7.69 33.45
C SER A 11 6.32 -7.01 32.23
N PHE A 12 7.25 -7.60 31.54
CA PHE A 12 7.39 -7.33 30.11
C PHE A 12 6.73 -8.44 29.30
N ILE A 13 5.44 -8.64 29.50
CA ILE A 13 4.62 -9.28 28.47
C ILE A 13 4.59 -8.26 27.34
N MET A 14 5.43 -8.43 26.31
CA MET A 14 5.32 -7.67 25.09
C MET A 14 3.89 -7.86 24.60
N LYS A 15 3.07 -6.81 24.65
CA LYS A 15 1.70 -6.84 24.15
C LYS A 15 1.81 -7.15 22.66
N LYS A 16 1.40 -8.33 22.24
CA LYS A 16 1.28 -8.66 20.83
C LYS A 16 0.15 -7.80 20.24
N TRP A 17 0.38 -7.28 19.05
CA TRP A 17 -0.68 -6.64 18.29
C TRP A 17 -1.80 -7.65 18.01
N ASN A 18 -3.03 -7.25 18.31
CA ASN A 18 -4.22 -8.02 17.97
C ASN A 18 -4.86 -7.39 16.74
N LEU A 19 -5.00 -8.16 15.66
CA LEU A 19 -5.61 -7.74 14.40
C LEU A 19 -7.03 -8.28 14.22
N ASP A 20 -7.61 -8.94 15.23
CA ASP A 20 -8.95 -9.54 15.16
C ASP A 20 -10.06 -8.51 14.86
N ALA A 21 -9.81 -7.23 15.16
CA ALA A 21 -10.70 -6.15 14.78
C ALA A 21 -10.80 -5.95 13.26
N LEU A 22 -9.81 -6.43 12.50
CA LEU A 22 -9.84 -6.45 11.04
C LEU A 22 -10.38 -7.79 10.55
N TYR A 23 -9.67 -8.87 10.84
CA TYR A 23 -10.05 -10.27 10.56
C TYR A 23 -9.40 -11.19 11.58
N THR A 24 -10.08 -12.29 11.92
CA THR A 24 -9.57 -13.28 12.88
C THR A 24 -8.52 -14.22 12.27
N SER A 25 -8.60 -14.46 10.96
CA SER A 25 -7.63 -15.25 10.19
C SER A 25 -7.83 -15.04 8.69
N PHE A 26 -6.87 -15.50 7.87
CA PHE A 26 -7.01 -15.54 6.41
C PHE A 26 -8.10 -16.52 5.95
N ASP A 27 -8.38 -17.55 6.72
CA ASP A 27 -9.46 -18.53 6.44
C ASP A 27 -10.82 -18.07 6.98
N SER A 28 -10.88 -16.96 7.72
CA SER A 28 -12.15 -16.44 8.23
C SER A 28 -13.12 -16.14 7.08
N LYS A 29 -14.39 -16.40 7.33
CA LYS A 29 -15.44 -16.14 6.33
C LYS A 29 -15.42 -14.68 5.87
N GLU A 30 -15.24 -13.75 6.81
CA GLU A 30 -15.22 -12.31 6.57
C GLU A 30 -14.08 -11.91 5.62
N PHE A 31 -12.89 -12.48 5.80
CA PHE A 31 -11.75 -12.22 4.91
C PHE A 31 -12.00 -12.81 3.52
N GLN A 32 -12.47 -14.05 3.41
CA GLN A 32 -12.75 -14.69 2.15
C GLN A 32 -13.90 -14.00 1.39
N ASP A 33 -14.97 -13.61 2.08
CA ASP A 33 -16.08 -12.86 1.51
C ASP A 33 -15.61 -11.47 0.99
N SER A 34 -14.66 -10.85 1.69
CA SER A 34 -14.08 -9.59 1.24
C SER A 34 -13.31 -9.73 -0.09
N LEU A 35 -12.56 -10.82 -0.27
CA LEU A 35 -11.86 -11.11 -1.53
C LEU A 35 -12.84 -11.32 -2.69
N VAL A 36 -13.91 -12.10 -2.47
CA VAL A 36 -14.97 -12.31 -3.45
C VAL A 36 -15.63 -10.98 -3.83
N THR A 37 -15.91 -10.14 -2.83
CA THR A 37 -16.52 -8.82 -3.04
C THR A 37 -15.60 -7.90 -3.84
N ILE A 38 -14.30 -7.88 -3.52
CA ILE A 38 -13.30 -7.11 -4.27
C ILE A 38 -13.25 -7.56 -5.74
N GLU A 39 -13.16 -8.86 -5.99
CA GLU A 39 -13.12 -9.41 -7.35
C GLU A 39 -14.38 -9.04 -8.15
N LYS A 40 -15.56 -9.12 -7.53
CA LYS A 40 -16.83 -8.71 -8.12
C LYS A 40 -16.84 -7.21 -8.45
N LEU A 41 -16.46 -6.36 -7.51
CA LEU A 41 -16.44 -4.90 -7.72
C LEU A 41 -15.43 -4.48 -8.79
N ILE A 42 -14.28 -5.15 -8.88
CA ILE A 42 -13.31 -4.92 -9.97
C ILE A 42 -13.91 -5.28 -11.33
N LYS A 43 -14.57 -6.44 -11.43
CA LYS A 43 -15.24 -6.86 -12.66
C LYS A 43 -16.31 -5.87 -13.08
N GLU A 44 -17.21 -5.50 -12.18
CA GLU A 44 -18.25 -4.49 -12.42
C GLU A 44 -17.68 -3.14 -12.84
N SER A 45 -16.59 -2.71 -12.18
CA SER A 45 -15.91 -1.44 -12.52
C SER A 45 -15.33 -1.46 -13.93
N THR A 46 -14.73 -2.60 -14.32
CA THR A 46 -14.18 -2.78 -15.67
C THR A 46 -15.27 -2.80 -16.73
N GLU A 47 -16.33 -3.57 -16.53
CA GLU A 47 -17.45 -3.67 -17.47
C GLU A 47 -18.14 -2.32 -17.68
N LYS A 48 -18.38 -1.59 -16.57
CA LYS A 48 -18.98 -0.26 -16.64
C LYS A 48 -18.05 0.75 -17.31
N ALA A 49 -16.76 0.73 -17.00
CA ALA A 49 -15.82 1.65 -17.64
C ALA A 49 -15.75 1.48 -19.15
N LEU A 50 -15.75 0.23 -19.62
CA LEU A 50 -15.75 -0.08 -21.05
C LEU A 50 -17.06 0.30 -21.76
N LYS A 51 -18.18 0.25 -21.05
CA LYS A 51 -19.51 0.55 -21.61
C LYS A 51 -19.84 2.04 -21.53
N GLU A 52 -19.57 2.70 -20.41
CA GLU A 52 -20.14 4.01 -20.08
C GLU A 52 -19.20 5.19 -20.40
N PHE A 53 -17.87 4.98 -20.36
CA PHE A 53 -16.92 6.06 -20.59
C PHE A 53 -16.47 6.17 -22.06
N ASN A 54 -17.42 5.97 -22.99
CA ASN A 54 -17.21 6.17 -24.42
C ASN A 54 -17.88 7.44 -24.96
N ASP A 55 -18.80 8.01 -24.20
CA ASP A 55 -19.51 9.23 -24.55
C ASP A 55 -19.73 10.11 -23.31
N PRO A 56 -19.84 11.47 -23.45
CA PRO A 56 -20.01 12.38 -22.34
C PRO A 56 -21.44 12.46 -21.77
N SER A 57 -22.37 11.65 -22.24
CA SER A 57 -23.78 11.68 -21.79
C SER A 57 -23.90 11.31 -20.29
N GLU A 58 -24.93 11.82 -19.62
CA GLU A 58 -25.27 11.54 -18.22
C GLU A 58 -24.09 11.71 -17.22
N PRO A 59 -23.32 12.81 -17.31
CA PRO A 59 -22.06 12.95 -16.55
C PRO A 59 -22.27 12.86 -15.03
N VAL A 60 -23.30 13.51 -14.50
CA VAL A 60 -23.61 13.50 -13.05
C VAL A 60 -23.78 12.07 -12.54
N ARG A 61 -24.62 11.27 -13.21
CA ARG A 61 -24.88 9.88 -12.81
C ARG A 61 -23.58 9.05 -12.87
N LYS A 62 -22.89 9.11 -14.01
CA LYS A 62 -21.68 8.31 -14.25
C LYS A 62 -20.57 8.63 -13.25
N ILE A 63 -20.32 9.92 -12.95
CA ILE A 63 -19.34 10.35 -11.97
C ILE A 63 -19.70 9.83 -10.56
N LYS A 64 -20.95 10.07 -10.13
CA LYS A 64 -21.40 9.62 -8.80
C LYS A 64 -21.31 8.11 -8.62
N GLU A 65 -21.75 7.34 -9.61
CA GLU A 65 -21.67 5.88 -9.57
C GLU A 65 -20.23 5.39 -9.54
N TYR A 66 -19.33 6.03 -10.29
CA TYR A 66 -17.91 5.71 -10.26
C TYR A 66 -17.30 6.00 -8.88
N ILE A 67 -17.55 7.17 -8.32
CA ILE A 67 -17.02 7.57 -7.00
C ILE A 67 -17.53 6.60 -5.93
N LYS A 68 -18.84 6.38 -5.81
CA LYS A 68 -19.45 5.47 -4.82
C LYS A 68 -18.88 4.05 -4.89
N ARG A 69 -18.71 3.53 -6.12
CA ARG A 69 -18.12 2.20 -6.32
C ARG A 69 -16.65 2.16 -5.94
N SER A 70 -15.90 3.20 -6.30
CA SER A 70 -14.48 3.33 -5.98
C SER A 70 -14.25 3.47 -4.47
N GLU A 71 -15.07 4.23 -3.77
CA GLU A 71 -15.01 4.36 -2.31
C GLU A 71 -15.30 3.04 -1.61
N LYS A 72 -16.37 2.35 -2.02
CA LYS A 72 -16.71 1.03 -1.48
C LYS A 72 -15.58 0.03 -1.68
N LEU A 73 -15.01 -0.02 -2.88
CA LEU A 73 -13.90 -0.91 -3.20
C LEU A 73 -12.66 -0.56 -2.38
N ARG A 74 -12.32 0.73 -2.29
CA ARG A 74 -11.17 1.24 -1.52
C ARG A 74 -11.30 0.90 -0.04
N ALA A 75 -12.50 1.04 0.53
CA ALA A 75 -12.74 0.72 1.94
C ALA A 75 -12.42 -0.76 2.24
N ILE A 76 -13.00 -1.69 1.46
CA ILE A 76 -12.79 -3.13 1.63
C ILE A 76 -11.33 -3.50 1.35
N PHE A 77 -10.78 -2.98 0.24
CA PHE A 77 -9.40 -3.25 -0.16
C PHE A 77 -8.40 -2.80 0.90
N ARG A 78 -8.59 -1.61 1.49
CA ARG A 78 -7.72 -1.06 2.53
C ARG A 78 -7.68 -1.95 3.77
N VAL A 79 -8.83 -2.48 4.20
CA VAL A 79 -8.90 -3.37 5.37
C VAL A 79 -8.21 -4.70 5.06
N SER A 80 -8.51 -5.31 3.92
CA SER A 80 -7.96 -6.62 3.54
C SER A 80 -6.45 -6.57 3.28
N PHE A 81 -5.97 -5.55 2.55
CA PHE A 81 -4.55 -5.33 2.31
C PHE A 81 -3.82 -4.94 3.60
N GLY A 82 -4.46 -4.12 4.45
CA GLY A 82 -3.96 -3.74 5.76
C GLY A 82 -3.73 -4.93 6.67
N PHE A 83 -4.66 -5.89 6.71
CA PHE A 83 -4.50 -7.13 7.46
C PHE A 83 -3.27 -7.92 7.01
N CYS A 84 -3.07 -8.09 5.69
CA CYS A 84 -1.89 -8.75 5.15
C CYS A 84 -0.59 -8.02 5.55
N SER A 85 -0.55 -6.69 5.37
CA SER A 85 0.64 -5.88 5.63
C SER A 85 1.00 -5.81 7.12
N LEU A 86 0.01 -5.68 7.99
CA LEU A 86 0.23 -5.64 9.44
C LEU A 86 0.66 -7.01 9.97
N THR A 87 0.11 -8.11 9.44
CA THR A 87 0.58 -9.46 9.76
C THR A 87 2.04 -9.63 9.37
N LEU A 88 2.45 -9.22 8.17
CA LEU A 88 3.85 -9.26 7.74
C LEU A 88 4.76 -8.34 8.55
N SER A 89 4.24 -7.25 9.09
CA SER A 89 5.03 -6.35 9.96
C SER A 89 5.35 -6.99 11.32
N THR A 90 4.51 -7.92 11.78
CA THR A 90 4.73 -8.66 13.04
C THR A 90 5.41 -10.02 12.83
N ASP A 91 5.24 -10.61 11.64
CA ASP A 91 5.82 -11.88 11.22
C ASP A 91 6.20 -11.81 9.73
N ALA A 92 7.42 -11.34 9.46
CA ALA A 92 7.93 -11.16 8.10
C ALA A 92 8.06 -12.47 7.30
N MET A 93 8.03 -13.63 7.97
CA MET A 93 8.12 -14.95 7.37
C MET A 93 6.75 -15.60 7.15
N ASN A 94 5.66 -14.91 7.44
CA ASN A 94 4.31 -15.42 7.26
C ASN A 94 3.99 -15.61 5.76
N GLU A 95 4.06 -16.85 5.31
CA GLU A 95 3.86 -17.21 3.90
C GLU A 95 2.43 -16.95 3.43
N GLU A 96 1.45 -17.15 4.31
CA GLU A 96 0.04 -16.96 3.99
C GLU A 96 -0.27 -15.47 3.78
N ALA A 97 0.18 -14.62 4.69
CA ALA A 97 0.05 -13.17 4.55
C ALA A 97 0.72 -12.66 3.26
N ARG A 98 1.90 -13.20 2.92
CA ARG A 98 2.62 -12.88 1.69
C ARG A 98 1.84 -13.31 0.44
N LYS A 99 1.27 -14.51 0.45
CA LYS A 99 0.41 -15.03 -0.63
C LYS A 99 -0.77 -14.10 -0.89
N TYR A 100 -1.49 -13.71 0.16
CA TYR A 100 -2.64 -12.82 0.01
C TYR A 100 -2.25 -11.39 -0.33
N GLN A 101 -1.13 -10.87 0.18
CA GLN A 101 -0.60 -9.58 -0.23
C GLN A 101 -0.30 -9.54 -1.74
N ASN A 102 0.34 -10.58 -2.28
CA ASN A 102 0.60 -10.70 -3.71
C ASN A 102 -0.72 -10.79 -4.52
N LYS A 103 -1.70 -11.57 -4.04
CA LYS A 103 -3.04 -11.64 -4.67
C LYS A 103 -3.67 -10.23 -4.73
N MET A 104 -3.61 -9.49 -3.64
CA MET A 104 -4.15 -8.13 -3.59
C MET A 104 -3.44 -7.16 -4.55
N GLN A 105 -2.11 -7.29 -4.72
CA GLN A 105 -1.37 -6.49 -5.71
C GLN A 105 -1.83 -6.79 -7.15
N VAL A 106 -2.04 -8.07 -7.47
CA VAL A 106 -2.57 -8.47 -8.78
C VAL A 106 -4.00 -7.93 -8.97
N LEU A 107 -4.84 -7.97 -7.94
CA LEU A 107 -6.19 -7.39 -8.01
C LEU A 107 -6.16 -5.87 -8.18
N SER A 108 -5.24 -5.18 -7.48
CA SER A 108 -5.05 -3.74 -7.63
C SER A 108 -4.68 -3.34 -9.07
N SER A 109 -3.80 -4.10 -9.72
CA SER A 109 -3.40 -3.79 -11.11
C SER A 109 -4.55 -3.88 -12.12
N LYS A 110 -5.60 -4.66 -11.81
CA LYS A 110 -6.80 -4.73 -12.66
C LYS A 110 -7.65 -3.46 -12.62
N LEU A 111 -7.43 -2.60 -11.61
CA LEU A 111 -8.11 -1.31 -11.49
C LEU A 111 -7.52 -0.23 -12.40
N THR A 112 -6.35 -0.46 -12.99
CA THR A 112 -5.72 0.49 -13.92
C THR A 112 -6.66 0.82 -15.08
N LEU A 113 -7.25 -0.15 -15.73
CA LEU A 113 -8.13 0.08 -16.87
C LEU A 113 -9.38 0.92 -16.52
N PRO A 114 -10.21 0.56 -15.54
CA PRO A 114 -11.37 1.38 -15.19
C PRO A 114 -10.99 2.79 -14.72
N TYR A 115 -9.87 2.94 -14.02
CA TYR A 115 -9.35 4.25 -13.61
C TYR A 115 -8.92 5.08 -14.83
N THR A 116 -8.07 4.55 -15.71
CA THR A 116 -7.57 5.24 -16.89
C THR A 116 -8.73 5.67 -17.80
N ARG A 117 -9.74 4.81 -17.99
CA ARG A 117 -10.93 5.14 -18.77
C ARG A 117 -11.73 6.30 -18.17
N PHE A 118 -11.92 6.29 -16.85
CA PHE A 118 -12.61 7.38 -16.15
C PHE A 118 -11.84 8.70 -16.27
N VAL A 119 -10.55 8.67 -15.98
CA VAL A 119 -9.70 9.88 -16.02
C VAL A 119 -9.62 10.49 -17.42
N LYS A 120 -9.57 9.66 -18.47
CA LYS A 120 -9.61 10.13 -19.87
C LYS A 120 -10.98 10.64 -20.30
N TRP A 121 -12.04 10.11 -19.72
CA TRP A 121 -13.39 10.50 -20.05
C TRP A 121 -13.82 11.82 -19.40
N VAL A 122 -13.42 12.07 -18.16
CA VAL A 122 -13.80 13.30 -17.42
C VAL A 122 -13.52 14.58 -18.22
N PRO A 123 -12.33 14.78 -18.83
CA PRO A 123 -12.06 15.99 -19.63
C PRO A 123 -12.90 16.15 -20.90
N THR A 124 -13.61 15.08 -21.35
CA THR A 124 -14.48 15.17 -22.52
C THR A 124 -15.87 15.74 -22.21
N ILE A 125 -16.15 15.98 -20.91
CA ILE A 125 -17.43 16.53 -20.45
C ILE A 125 -17.38 18.04 -20.63
N GLU A 126 -18.26 18.55 -21.50
CA GLU A 126 -18.43 19.99 -21.65
C GLU A 126 -19.03 20.61 -20.39
N ASN A 127 -18.61 21.82 -20.04
CA ASN A 127 -19.09 22.57 -18.87
C ASN A 127 -18.99 21.81 -17.54
N LEU A 128 -17.95 20.99 -17.35
CA LEU A 128 -17.78 20.17 -16.15
C LEU A 128 -17.85 21.01 -14.86
N ASP A 129 -17.23 22.20 -14.83
CA ASP A 129 -17.25 23.08 -13.65
C ASP A 129 -18.67 23.52 -13.27
N GLU A 130 -19.51 23.84 -14.25
CA GLU A 130 -20.91 24.23 -14.04
C GLU A 130 -21.73 23.04 -13.54
N ILE A 131 -21.52 21.87 -14.13
CA ILE A 131 -22.16 20.62 -13.73
C ILE A 131 -21.81 20.27 -12.29
N VAL A 132 -20.53 20.35 -11.93
CA VAL A 132 -20.04 20.07 -10.57
C VAL A 132 -20.60 21.10 -9.58
N ALA A 133 -20.66 22.38 -9.94
CA ALA A 133 -21.19 23.43 -9.07
C ALA A 133 -22.71 23.32 -8.86
N SER A 134 -23.44 22.76 -9.83
CA SER A 134 -24.90 22.62 -9.78
C SER A 134 -25.40 21.45 -8.93
N ASP A 135 -24.52 20.48 -8.61
CA ASP A 135 -24.88 19.28 -7.84
C ASP A 135 -24.12 19.28 -6.50
N PRO A 136 -24.83 19.37 -5.35
CA PRO A 136 -24.19 19.46 -4.02
C PRO A 136 -23.27 18.30 -3.68
N GLU A 137 -23.61 17.08 -4.14
CA GLU A 137 -22.79 15.88 -3.89
C GLU A 137 -21.49 15.93 -4.72
N LEU A 138 -21.57 16.39 -5.98
CA LEU A 138 -20.38 16.55 -6.82
C LEU A 138 -19.51 17.74 -6.40
N ALA A 139 -20.09 18.77 -5.84
CA ALA A 139 -19.33 19.94 -5.38
C ALA A 139 -18.26 19.59 -4.35
N GLU A 140 -18.50 18.57 -3.52
CA GLU A 140 -17.49 18.03 -2.57
C GLU A 140 -16.27 17.45 -3.31
N PHE A 141 -16.42 16.98 -4.53
CA PHE A 141 -15.37 16.38 -5.35
C PHE A 141 -14.77 17.35 -6.37
N LYS A 142 -15.07 18.64 -6.30
CA LYS A 142 -14.61 19.64 -7.26
C LYS A 142 -13.08 19.60 -7.44
N PHE A 143 -12.33 19.64 -6.36
CA PHE A 143 -10.87 19.57 -6.41
C PHE A 143 -10.37 18.26 -7.03
N TYR A 144 -10.94 17.14 -6.62
CA TYR A 144 -10.59 15.82 -7.18
C TYR A 144 -10.81 15.76 -8.70
N LEU A 145 -11.92 16.31 -9.18
CA LEU A 145 -12.24 16.31 -10.60
C LEU A 145 -11.35 17.27 -11.39
N SER A 146 -10.99 18.44 -10.82
CA SER A 146 -10.04 19.34 -11.46
C SER A 146 -8.64 18.74 -11.59
N GLU A 147 -8.15 18.03 -10.56
CA GLU A 147 -6.87 17.30 -10.62
C GLU A 147 -6.89 16.21 -11.70
N ILE A 148 -8.04 15.54 -11.90
CA ILE A 148 -8.21 14.57 -12.98
C ILE A 148 -8.07 15.24 -14.34
N VAL A 149 -8.72 16.37 -14.56
CA VAL A 149 -8.64 17.12 -15.84
C VAL A 149 -7.20 17.54 -16.11
N ASP A 150 -6.50 18.05 -15.10
CA ASP A 150 -5.12 18.49 -15.22
C ASP A 150 -4.16 17.33 -15.45
N GLY A 151 -4.38 16.20 -14.79
CA GLY A 151 -3.54 15.00 -14.92
C GLY A 151 -3.76 14.22 -16.22
N ALA A 152 -4.96 14.32 -16.81
CA ALA A 152 -5.32 13.51 -17.98
C ALA A 152 -4.44 13.76 -19.21
N LYS A 153 -3.87 14.97 -19.34
CA LYS A 153 -2.96 15.34 -20.43
C LYS A 153 -1.62 14.61 -20.42
N TYR A 154 -1.28 13.99 -19.28
CA TYR A 154 -0.04 13.22 -19.11
C TYR A 154 -0.26 11.70 -19.19
N LEU A 155 -1.48 11.25 -19.45
CA LEU A 155 -1.78 9.82 -19.56
C LEU A 155 -1.37 9.26 -20.92
N LEU A 156 -0.83 8.06 -20.86
CA LEU A 156 -0.52 7.25 -22.03
C LEU A 156 -1.76 6.55 -22.58
N SER A 157 -1.60 5.76 -23.65
CA SER A 157 -2.70 4.90 -24.11
C SER A 157 -3.10 3.87 -23.03
N ASP A 158 -4.33 3.34 -23.13
CA ASP A 158 -4.81 2.32 -22.17
C ASP A 158 -3.88 1.09 -22.11
N LYS A 159 -3.33 0.70 -23.26
CA LYS A 159 -2.43 -0.46 -23.35
C LYS A 159 -1.10 -0.20 -22.66
N GLU A 160 -0.55 1.01 -22.83
CA GLU A 160 0.70 1.42 -22.18
C GLU A 160 0.53 1.56 -20.68
N GLU A 161 -0.55 2.19 -20.19
CA GLU A 161 -0.87 2.30 -18.76
C GLU A 161 -0.99 0.91 -18.10
N ILE A 162 -1.70 -0.02 -18.75
CA ILE A 162 -1.84 -1.39 -18.26
C ILE A 162 -0.49 -2.12 -18.27
N LEU A 163 0.31 -1.94 -19.31
CA LEU A 163 1.63 -2.55 -19.41
C LEU A 163 2.57 -2.06 -18.31
N ILE A 164 2.67 -0.75 -18.11
CA ILE A 164 3.46 -0.13 -17.05
C ILE A 164 3.01 -0.61 -15.68
N SER A 165 1.68 -0.63 -15.42
CA SER A 165 1.14 -1.12 -14.15
C SER A 165 1.52 -2.56 -13.85
N LYS A 166 1.55 -3.44 -14.87
CA LYS A 166 2.00 -4.82 -14.71
C LYS A 166 3.51 -4.92 -14.51
N MET A 167 4.30 -4.16 -15.28
CA MET A 167 5.76 -4.17 -15.16
C MET A 167 6.23 -3.68 -13.79
N LYS A 168 5.57 -2.68 -13.21
CA LYS A 168 5.86 -2.19 -11.85
C LYS A 168 5.82 -3.28 -10.78
N GLN A 169 5.05 -4.34 -10.97
CA GLN A 169 4.99 -5.45 -9.98
C GLN A 169 6.31 -6.21 -9.87
N THR A 170 7.04 -6.35 -10.97
CA THR A 170 8.33 -7.06 -11.03
C THR A 170 9.53 -6.12 -11.07
N SER A 171 9.31 -4.81 -11.03
CA SER A 171 10.34 -3.77 -10.97
C SER A 171 10.33 -3.05 -9.63
N SER A 172 9.89 -1.81 -9.53
CA SER A 172 9.96 -1.01 -8.30
C SER A 172 9.27 -1.65 -7.09
N SER A 173 8.12 -2.29 -7.31
CA SER A 173 7.41 -2.99 -6.21
C SER A 173 8.23 -4.17 -5.69
N ALA A 174 8.86 -4.96 -6.55
CA ALA A 174 9.68 -6.09 -6.15
C ALA A 174 10.94 -5.64 -5.38
N TRP A 175 11.60 -4.57 -5.85
CA TRP A 175 12.75 -4.00 -5.17
C TRP A 175 12.39 -3.41 -3.79
N SER A 176 11.25 -2.76 -3.68
CA SER A 176 10.74 -2.25 -2.40
C SER A 176 10.40 -3.39 -1.42
N GLN A 177 9.85 -4.49 -1.92
CA GLN A 177 9.60 -5.69 -1.11
C GLN A 177 10.90 -6.32 -0.63
N LEU A 178 11.92 -6.41 -1.49
CA LEU A 178 13.24 -6.92 -1.09
C LEU A 178 13.84 -6.08 0.03
N GLN A 179 13.82 -4.77 -0.08
CA GLN A 179 14.28 -3.86 0.98
C GLN A 179 13.52 -4.09 2.29
N SER A 180 12.19 -4.18 2.22
CA SER A 180 11.34 -4.42 3.40
C SER A 180 11.65 -5.77 4.06
N GLN A 181 11.87 -6.81 3.27
CA GLN A 181 12.21 -8.14 3.78
C GLN A 181 13.58 -8.14 4.45
N LEU A 182 14.60 -7.57 3.80
CA LEU A 182 15.95 -7.50 4.34
C LEU A 182 15.98 -6.75 5.67
N THR A 183 15.30 -5.60 5.76
CA THR A 183 15.27 -4.79 6.99
C THR A 183 14.46 -5.45 8.10
N SER A 184 13.34 -6.11 7.80
CA SER A 184 12.50 -6.76 8.81
C SER A 184 13.13 -8.04 9.39
N THR A 185 14.00 -8.70 8.63
CA THR A 185 14.71 -9.93 9.08
C THR A 185 16.11 -9.66 9.60
N LEU A 186 16.60 -8.41 9.49
CA LEU A 186 17.93 -8.03 9.95
C LEU A 186 18.08 -8.26 11.47
N LYS A 187 19.08 -9.06 11.83
CA LYS A 187 19.46 -9.29 13.22
C LYS A 187 20.54 -8.32 13.65
N VAL A 188 20.28 -7.65 14.75
CA VAL A 188 21.18 -6.69 15.40
C VAL A 188 21.73 -7.33 16.67
N ASP A 189 23.04 -7.35 16.82
CA ASP A 189 23.67 -7.78 18.07
C ASP A 189 23.66 -6.60 19.05
N TYR A 190 22.94 -6.76 20.15
CA TYR A 190 22.85 -5.79 21.23
C TYR A 190 23.17 -6.47 22.56
N ASP A 191 24.30 -6.11 23.16
CA ASP A 191 24.80 -6.71 24.41
C ASP A 191 24.89 -8.24 24.37
N GLY A 192 25.33 -8.81 23.22
CA GLY A 192 25.47 -10.27 23.00
C GLY A 192 24.14 -11.01 22.77
N LYS A 193 23.06 -10.29 22.49
CA LYS A 193 21.77 -10.86 22.10
C LYS A 193 21.35 -10.39 20.71
N GLU A 194 20.89 -11.30 19.91
CA GLU A 194 20.29 -10.95 18.61
C GLU A 194 18.85 -10.43 18.80
N ILE A 195 18.64 -9.17 18.47
CA ILE A 195 17.33 -8.52 18.47
C ILE A 195 16.98 -8.02 17.06
N THR A 196 15.72 -7.63 16.84
CA THR A 196 15.29 -7.08 15.57
C THR A 196 15.72 -5.61 15.42
N LEU A 197 15.76 -5.13 14.17
CA LEU A 197 16.00 -3.71 13.88
C LEU A 197 14.98 -2.79 14.58
N SER A 198 13.72 -3.22 14.67
CA SER A 198 12.66 -2.47 15.35
C SER A 198 12.90 -2.38 16.86
N GLU A 199 13.35 -3.47 17.48
CA GLU A 199 13.67 -3.49 18.91
C GLU A 199 14.83 -2.55 19.24
N VAL A 200 15.94 -2.60 18.49
CA VAL A 200 17.06 -1.70 18.74
C VAL A 200 16.68 -0.24 18.53
N ARG A 201 15.87 0.07 17.52
CA ARG A 201 15.35 1.44 17.28
C ARG A 201 14.47 1.94 18.42
N ASN A 202 13.68 1.07 19.04
CA ASN A 202 12.89 1.46 20.21
C ASN A 202 13.78 1.89 21.39
N LEU A 203 14.96 1.30 21.53
CA LEU A 203 15.93 1.69 22.55
C LEU A 203 16.50 3.09 22.34
N SER A 204 16.40 3.68 21.14
CA SER A 204 16.81 5.07 20.88
C SER A 204 15.99 6.10 21.67
N SER A 205 14.85 5.71 22.22
CA SER A 205 13.98 6.52 23.07
C SER A 205 14.13 6.21 24.57
N ASP A 206 15.08 5.38 24.96
CA ASP A 206 15.36 5.06 26.36
C ASP A 206 15.76 6.30 27.17
N LYS A 207 15.44 6.31 28.47
CA LYS A 207 15.79 7.41 29.39
C LYS A 207 17.30 7.53 29.56
N SER A 208 18.03 6.41 29.56
CA SER A 208 19.49 6.36 29.71
C SER A 208 20.18 6.76 28.41
N GLN A 209 21.04 7.76 28.47
CA GLN A 209 21.86 8.16 27.32
C GLN A 209 22.81 7.03 26.88
N GLU A 210 23.31 6.24 27.82
CA GLU A 210 24.20 5.11 27.54
C GLU A 210 23.47 4.03 26.71
N VAL A 211 22.20 3.69 27.07
CA VAL A 211 21.37 2.74 26.31
C VAL A 211 21.15 3.26 24.91
N ARG A 212 20.76 4.54 24.74
CA ARG A 212 20.56 5.15 23.43
C ARG A 212 21.80 5.09 22.54
N LYS A 213 22.98 5.39 23.13
CA LYS A 213 24.28 5.36 22.42
C LYS A 213 24.59 3.94 21.94
N LYS A 214 24.54 2.95 22.85
CA LYS A 214 24.76 1.55 22.50
C LYS A 214 23.78 1.05 21.41
N ALA A 215 22.51 1.43 21.51
CA ALA A 215 21.50 1.06 20.51
C ALA A 215 21.86 1.62 19.13
N TYR A 216 22.27 2.89 19.06
CA TYR A 216 22.72 3.50 17.81
C TYR A 216 23.97 2.79 17.24
N GLU A 217 24.98 2.51 18.07
CA GLU A 217 26.20 1.82 17.63
C GLU A 217 25.89 0.42 17.10
N ALA A 218 25.01 -0.33 17.78
CA ALA A 218 24.57 -1.66 17.36
C ALA A 218 23.76 -1.62 16.04
N GLU A 219 22.87 -0.64 15.89
CA GLU A 219 22.12 -0.42 14.66
C GLU A 219 23.05 -0.14 13.48
N MET A 220 24.01 0.78 13.65
CA MET A 220 24.99 1.11 12.61
C MET A 220 25.85 -0.08 12.22
N ALA A 221 26.28 -0.90 13.19
CA ALA A 221 27.06 -2.10 12.95
C ALA A 221 26.29 -3.21 12.20
N ALA A 222 24.95 -3.19 12.23
CA ALA A 222 24.14 -4.19 11.53
C ALA A 222 23.94 -3.89 10.04
N TYR A 223 23.93 -2.62 9.62
CA TYR A 223 23.63 -2.23 8.23
C TYR A 223 24.55 -2.81 7.16
N PRO A 224 25.87 -2.97 7.38
CA PRO A 224 26.75 -3.59 6.39
C PRO A 224 26.32 -4.99 5.97
N LYS A 225 25.56 -5.72 6.82
CA LYS A 225 25.04 -7.06 6.49
C LYS A 225 24.06 -7.04 5.30
N VAL A 226 23.39 -5.92 5.03
CA VAL A 226 22.34 -5.79 3.99
C VAL A 226 22.61 -4.65 3.02
N GLU A 227 23.64 -3.85 3.25
CA GLU A 227 23.97 -2.63 2.49
C GLU A 227 24.03 -2.89 0.98
N GLN A 228 24.80 -3.89 0.54
CA GLN A 228 24.99 -4.18 -0.88
C GLN A 228 23.67 -4.56 -1.57
N ALA A 229 22.85 -5.40 -0.93
CA ALA A 229 21.58 -5.81 -1.50
C ALA A 229 20.58 -4.66 -1.56
N ILE A 230 20.54 -3.80 -0.54
CA ILE A 230 19.67 -2.63 -0.50
C ILE A 230 20.14 -1.56 -1.51
N ALA A 231 21.44 -1.35 -1.65
CA ALA A 231 21.98 -0.45 -2.68
C ALA A 231 21.59 -0.91 -4.09
N PHE A 232 21.64 -2.22 -4.36
CA PHE A 232 21.19 -2.79 -5.62
C PHE A 232 19.70 -2.58 -5.85
N ALA A 233 18.87 -2.81 -4.83
CA ALA A 233 17.43 -2.56 -4.90
C ALA A 233 17.11 -1.08 -5.16
N LEU A 234 17.80 -0.16 -4.49
CA LEU A 234 17.67 1.29 -4.73
C LEU A 234 18.02 1.66 -6.17
N ASN A 235 19.12 1.12 -6.71
CA ASN A 235 19.51 1.33 -8.10
C ASN A 235 18.46 0.80 -9.08
N GLY A 236 17.82 -0.35 -8.76
CA GLY A 236 16.71 -0.88 -9.54
C GLY A 236 15.50 0.06 -9.59
N VAL A 237 15.10 0.62 -8.45
CA VAL A 237 14.02 1.62 -8.39
C VAL A 237 14.39 2.89 -9.15
N LYS A 238 15.61 3.42 -8.95
CA LYS A 238 16.07 4.62 -9.66
C LYS A 238 16.18 4.40 -11.16
N GLY A 239 16.64 3.22 -11.60
CA GLY A 239 16.69 2.85 -13.01
C GLY A 239 15.30 2.86 -13.65
N GLU A 240 14.28 2.29 -12.97
CA GLU A 240 12.90 2.33 -13.46
C GLU A 240 12.37 3.76 -13.58
N VAL A 241 12.59 4.61 -12.55
CA VAL A 241 12.16 6.00 -12.59
C VAL A 241 12.78 6.73 -13.78
N ASN A 242 14.09 6.58 -14.00
CA ASN A 242 14.78 7.22 -15.10
C ASN A 242 14.28 6.74 -16.47
N LEU A 243 14.08 5.42 -16.63
CA LEU A 243 13.56 4.85 -17.88
C LEU A 243 12.13 5.33 -18.14
N SER A 244 11.25 5.26 -17.15
CA SER A 244 9.86 5.73 -17.27
C SER A 244 9.81 7.20 -17.65
N SER A 245 10.60 8.06 -16.98
CA SER A 245 10.65 9.50 -17.28
C SER A 245 11.25 9.84 -18.66
N SER A 246 12.01 8.92 -19.27
CA SER A 246 12.58 9.14 -20.60
C SER A 246 11.62 8.76 -21.72
N VAL A 247 10.59 7.99 -21.42
CA VAL A 247 9.57 7.52 -22.39
C VAL A 247 8.31 8.41 -22.37
N LEU A 248 8.07 9.06 -21.25
CA LEU A 248 6.95 9.99 -21.02
C LEU A 248 7.32 11.41 -21.40
#